data_b7944a6fed2d224c8cc38b761854ad68
#
_entry.id   b7944a6fed2d224c8cc38b761854ad68
#
_cell.length_a   1.000
_cell.length_b   1.000
_cell.length_c   1.000
_cell.angle_alpha   90.00
_cell.angle_beta   90.00
_cell.angle_gamma   90.00
#
_symmetry.space_group_name_H-M   'P 1'
#
loop_
_entity.id
_entity.type
_entity.pdbx_description
1 polymer ?
#
loop_
_entity_poly.entity_id
_entity_poly.type
_entity_poly.pdbx_seq_one_letter_code
_entity_poly.pdbx_strand_id
1 'polypeptide(L)'
;DVIEFAVPHTLAFTFFPAWLSSLRESCGPIKSRLIALNVHDAVMRLVEGSCDLLIAYHHPSQPYQLDADRYEMVSLGEEIVAPYSKPDADGNPMFCLPGKLGQPLPYLGYAPGAYLGQMVELILKQADAPIHFDRVYETDMAEGLKAMALEGHGVAFLPHSAVKKDLRAK
;
A
#
# COMPACT_ATOMS: atom_id res chain seq x y z
N ASP A 1 -14.49 -8.52 25.77
CA ASP A 1 -14.10 -9.24 24.56
C ASP A 1 -13.17 -8.39 23.70
N VAL A 2 -12.17 -9.02 23.10
CA VAL A 2 -11.18 -8.37 22.24
C VAL A 2 -11.48 -8.73 20.79
N ILE A 3 -11.53 -7.72 19.90
CA ILE A 3 -11.69 -7.92 18.47
C ILE A 3 -10.31 -8.05 17.83
N GLU A 4 -10.07 -9.13 17.13
CA GLU A 4 -8.79 -9.38 16.48
C GLU A 4 -8.85 -9.02 14.99
N PHE A 5 -7.93 -8.16 14.57
CA PHE A 5 -7.82 -7.68 13.19
C PHE A 5 -6.56 -8.24 12.54
N ALA A 6 -6.69 -8.73 11.32
CA ALA A 6 -5.55 -9.02 10.45
C ALA A 6 -5.49 -7.93 9.39
N VAL A 7 -4.35 -7.26 9.27
CA VAL A 7 -4.20 -6.06 8.44
C VAL A 7 -2.83 -6.09 7.76
N PRO A 8 -2.74 -5.77 6.45
CA PRO A 8 -1.43 -5.59 5.81
C PRO A 8 -0.63 -4.48 6.49
N HIS A 9 0.69 -4.60 6.46
CA HIS A 9 1.60 -3.70 7.19
C HIS A 9 1.33 -2.22 6.93
N THR A 10 1.18 -1.82 5.67
CA THR A 10 0.96 -0.42 5.32
C THR A 10 -0.33 0.12 5.94
N LEU A 11 -1.44 -0.62 5.84
CA LEU A 11 -2.72 -0.19 6.40
C LEU A 11 -2.70 -0.15 7.92
N ALA A 12 -1.88 -0.97 8.56
CA ALA A 12 -1.74 -0.97 10.02
C ALA A 12 -1.23 0.37 10.54
N PHE A 13 -0.42 1.08 9.77
CA PHE A 13 0.12 2.38 10.15
C PHE A 13 -0.62 3.56 9.54
N THR A 14 -1.04 3.44 8.28
CA THR A 14 -1.58 4.57 7.52
C THR A 14 -3.09 4.75 7.67
N PHE A 15 -3.80 3.68 8.01
CA PHE A 15 -5.26 3.69 8.03
C PHE A 15 -5.85 3.32 9.38
N PHE A 16 -5.40 2.23 9.97
CA PHE A 16 -6.05 1.63 11.13
C PHE A 16 -6.19 2.56 12.35
N PRO A 17 -5.15 3.28 12.77
CA PRO A 17 -5.26 4.11 13.98
C PRO A 17 -6.35 5.18 13.89
N ALA A 18 -6.42 5.91 12.78
CA ALA A 18 -7.43 6.95 12.58
C ALA A 18 -8.83 6.36 12.40
N TRP A 19 -8.93 5.25 11.70
CA TRP A 19 -10.19 4.55 11.51
C TRP A 19 -10.74 4.04 12.85
N LEU A 20 -9.88 3.45 13.69
CA LEU A 20 -10.29 2.97 15.00
C LEU A 20 -10.78 4.11 15.89
N SER A 21 -10.12 5.27 15.82
CA SER A 21 -10.56 6.47 16.56
C SER A 21 -11.96 6.88 16.14
N SER A 22 -12.24 6.91 14.82
CA SER A 22 -13.57 7.22 14.31
C SER A 22 -14.62 6.20 14.78
N LEU A 23 -14.24 4.93 14.78
CA LEU A 23 -15.14 3.87 15.20
C LEU A 23 -15.50 3.99 16.68
N ARG A 24 -14.54 4.36 17.51
CA ARG A 24 -14.77 4.58 18.96
C ARG A 24 -15.72 5.72 19.22
N GLU A 25 -15.67 6.77 18.43
CA GLU A 25 -16.60 7.89 18.55
C GLU A 25 -18.04 7.47 18.31
N SER A 26 -18.26 6.52 17.38
CA SER A 26 -19.59 6.05 17.02
C SER A 26 -20.08 4.90 17.90
N CYS A 27 -19.20 4.01 18.30
CA CYS A 27 -19.55 2.74 18.95
C CYS A 27 -19.08 2.64 20.40
N GLY A 28 -18.37 3.65 20.92
CA GLY A 28 -17.78 3.62 22.26
C GLY A 28 -16.47 2.83 22.31
N PRO A 29 -15.96 2.56 23.52
CA PRO A 29 -14.66 1.90 23.68
C PRO A 29 -14.63 0.50 23.07
N ILE A 30 -13.55 0.23 22.35
CA ILE A 30 -13.33 -1.07 21.70
C ILE A 30 -11.94 -1.56 22.10
N LYS A 31 -11.86 -2.80 22.57
CA LYS A 31 -10.60 -3.47 22.80
C LYS A 31 -10.21 -4.21 21.54
N SER A 32 -9.03 -3.91 21.00
CA SER A 32 -8.59 -4.49 19.74
C SER A 32 -7.21 -5.09 19.85
N ARG A 33 -6.97 -6.11 19.03
CA ARG A 33 -5.64 -6.69 18.81
C ARG A 33 -5.43 -6.70 17.31
N LEU A 34 -4.30 -6.16 16.87
CA LEU A 34 -3.99 -6.11 15.45
C LEU A 34 -2.77 -6.96 15.17
N ILE A 35 -2.86 -7.78 14.13
CA ILE A 35 -1.74 -8.55 13.63
C ILE A 35 -1.44 -8.04 12.23
N ALA A 36 -0.23 -7.53 12.04
CA ALA A 36 0.21 -7.03 10.74
C ALA A 36 0.85 -8.18 9.96
N LEU A 37 0.31 -8.46 8.77
CA LEU A 37 0.71 -9.59 7.96
C LEU A 37 0.69 -9.19 6.48
N ASN A 38 1.31 -10.01 5.62
CA ASN A 38 1.06 -9.86 4.20
C ASN A 38 -0.37 -10.33 3.89
N VAL A 39 -0.88 -9.96 2.70
CA VAL A 39 -2.27 -10.23 2.34
C VAL A 39 -2.61 -11.72 2.39
N HIS A 40 -1.72 -12.58 1.88
CA HIS A 40 -1.97 -14.02 1.84
C HIS A 40 -2.13 -14.59 3.27
N ASP A 41 -1.22 -14.25 4.17
CA ASP A 41 -1.27 -14.75 5.55
C ASP A 41 -2.46 -14.16 6.31
N ALA A 42 -2.84 -12.91 6.02
CA ALA A 42 -4.02 -12.29 6.63
C ALA A 42 -5.29 -13.02 6.22
N VAL A 43 -5.43 -13.35 4.94
CA VAL A 43 -6.57 -14.12 4.42
C VAL A 43 -6.63 -15.49 5.09
N MET A 44 -5.49 -16.17 5.21
CA MET A 44 -5.42 -17.49 5.86
C MET A 44 -5.85 -17.41 7.32
N ARG A 45 -5.46 -16.37 8.04
CA ARG A 45 -5.89 -16.14 9.42
C ARG A 45 -7.40 -16.03 9.54
N LEU A 46 -8.02 -15.30 8.62
CA LEU A 46 -9.48 -15.14 8.61
C LEU A 46 -10.17 -16.49 8.36
N VAL A 47 -9.68 -17.24 7.36
CA VAL A 47 -10.26 -18.52 6.98
C VAL A 47 -10.14 -19.54 8.10
N GLU A 48 -9.03 -19.54 8.82
CA GLU A 48 -8.78 -20.44 9.94
C GLU A 48 -9.55 -20.07 11.21
N GLY A 49 -10.18 -18.90 11.24
CA GLY A 49 -10.86 -18.42 12.42
C GLY A 49 -9.94 -17.84 13.48
N SER A 50 -8.68 -17.57 13.14
CA SER A 50 -7.69 -17.02 14.07
C SER A 50 -7.80 -15.51 14.25
N CYS A 51 -8.63 -14.85 13.45
CA CYS A 51 -8.96 -13.43 13.64
C CYS A 51 -10.43 -13.22 13.31
N ASP A 52 -10.98 -12.09 13.74
CA ASP A 52 -12.40 -11.77 13.57
C ASP A 52 -12.64 -10.98 12.27
N LEU A 53 -11.74 -10.06 11.94
CA LEU A 53 -11.89 -9.16 10.81
C LEU A 53 -10.59 -9.04 10.04
N LEU A 54 -10.73 -8.92 8.72
CA LEU A 54 -9.63 -8.64 7.81
C LEU A 54 -9.86 -7.26 7.19
N ILE A 55 -8.86 -6.39 7.27
CA ILE A 55 -8.85 -5.11 6.55
C ILE A 55 -7.74 -5.20 5.52
N ALA A 56 -8.07 -4.95 4.24
CA ALA A 56 -7.10 -5.09 3.17
C ALA A 56 -7.44 -4.20 1.98
N TYR A 57 -6.49 -4.05 1.09
CA TYR A 57 -6.75 -3.42 -0.20
C TYR A 57 -7.57 -4.35 -1.07
N HIS A 58 -8.38 -3.79 -1.94
CA HIS A 58 -9.18 -4.55 -2.89
C HIS A 58 -9.13 -3.91 -4.27
N HIS A 59 -9.03 -4.77 -5.31
CA HIS A 59 -9.18 -4.34 -6.70
C HIS A 59 -9.90 -5.44 -7.46
N PRO A 60 -10.86 -5.10 -8.32
CA PRO A 60 -11.62 -6.12 -9.06
C PRO A 60 -10.77 -7.09 -9.87
N SER A 61 -9.61 -6.64 -10.37
CA SER A 61 -8.68 -7.47 -11.15
C SER A 61 -7.87 -8.45 -10.31
N GLN A 62 -7.87 -8.29 -8.99
CA GLN A 62 -7.11 -9.13 -8.06
C GLN A 62 -7.99 -9.51 -6.87
N PRO A 63 -9.04 -10.31 -7.10
CA PRO A 63 -9.95 -10.70 -6.02
C PRO A 63 -9.28 -11.67 -5.05
N TYR A 64 -9.72 -11.62 -3.79
CA TYR A 64 -9.31 -12.60 -2.80
C TYR A 64 -10.13 -13.87 -2.95
N GLN A 65 -9.51 -15.02 -2.65
CA GLN A 65 -10.20 -16.30 -2.67
C GLN A 65 -10.93 -16.52 -1.35
N LEU A 66 -12.00 -15.75 -1.16
CA LEU A 66 -12.88 -15.87 0.00
C LEU A 66 -14.29 -16.18 -0.48
N ASP A 67 -14.93 -17.14 0.20
CA ASP A 67 -16.29 -17.57 -0.11
C ASP A 67 -17.27 -16.42 0.24
N ALA A 68 -17.92 -15.88 -0.79
CA ALA A 68 -18.88 -14.78 -0.61
C ALA A 68 -20.09 -15.17 0.24
N ASP A 69 -20.41 -16.47 0.35
CA ASP A 69 -21.50 -16.95 1.21
C ASP A 69 -21.11 -16.99 2.68
N ARG A 70 -19.81 -16.98 2.98
CA ARG A 70 -19.30 -17.03 4.36
C ARG A 70 -18.76 -15.73 4.87
N TYR A 71 -18.35 -14.83 3.97
CA TYR A 71 -17.70 -13.56 4.34
C TYR A 71 -18.39 -12.41 3.65
N GLU A 72 -18.67 -11.39 4.43
CA GLU A 72 -19.22 -10.13 3.92
C GLU A 72 -18.10 -9.12 3.75
N MET A 73 -18.15 -8.37 2.67
CA MET A 73 -17.17 -7.33 2.38
C MET A 73 -17.82 -5.95 2.39
N VAL A 74 -17.21 -5.04 3.12
CA VAL A 74 -17.67 -3.65 3.23
C VAL A 74 -16.54 -2.73 2.80
N SER A 75 -16.85 -1.77 1.94
CA SER A 75 -15.86 -0.76 1.53
C SER A 75 -15.69 0.29 2.63
N LEU A 76 -14.45 0.56 3.02
CA LEU A 76 -14.12 1.57 4.02
C LEU A 76 -13.56 2.84 3.38
N GLY A 77 -13.39 2.87 2.07
CA GLY A 77 -12.85 4.01 1.36
C GLY A 77 -12.06 3.58 0.14
N GLU A 78 -11.33 4.52 -0.42
CA GLU A 78 -10.52 4.30 -1.60
C GLU A 78 -9.06 4.68 -1.34
N GLU A 79 -8.17 4.01 -2.04
CA GLU A 79 -6.74 4.30 -1.99
C GLU A 79 -6.25 4.57 -3.40
N ILE A 80 -5.33 5.53 -3.53
CA ILE A 80 -4.71 5.87 -4.80
C ILE A 80 -3.22 5.58 -4.70
N VAL A 81 -2.71 4.81 -5.65
CA VAL A 81 -1.29 4.50 -5.75
C VAL A 81 -0.71 5.30 -6.90
N ALA A 82 0.35 6.03 -6.64
CA ALA A 82 1.00 6.90 -7.63
C ALA A 82 2.52 6.89 -7.43
N PRO A 83 3.28 7.28 -8.49
CA PRO A 83 4.73 7.36 -8.38
C PRO A 83 5.18 8.61 -7.62
N TYR A 84 6.22 8.46 -6.81
CA TYR A 84 6.80 9.54 -6.03
C TYR A 84 8.32 9.47 -6.08
N SER A 85 8.96 10.64 -6.06
CA SER A 85 10.40 10.76 -5.87
C SER A 85 10.70 11.97 -5.00
N LYS A 86 11.93 12.01 -4.44
CA LYS A 86 12.38 13.16 -3.67
C LYS A 86 12.41 14.39 -4.58
N PRO A 87 12.01 15.57 -4.11
CA PRO A 87 12.15 16.80 -4.90
C PRO A 87 13.62 17.23 -4.99
N ASP A 88 13.97 17.87 -6.11
CA ASP A 88 15.26 18.51 -6.27
C ASP A 88 15.27 19.88 -5.55
N ALA A 89 16.37 20.64 -5.72
CA ALA A 89 16.51 21.95 -5.07
C ALA A 89 15.44 22.97 -5.50
N ASP A 90 14.87 22.80 -6.69
CA ASP A 90 13.83 23.69 -7.23
C ASP A 90 12.41 23.23 -6.92
N GLY A 91 12.26 22.13 -6.19
CA GLY A 91 10.96 21.59 -5.84
C GLY A 91 10.35 20.67 -6.89
N ASN A 92 11.07 20.38 -7.97
CA ASN A 92 10.61 19.45 -9.01
C ASN A 92 11.00 18.02 -8.65
N PRO A 93 10.27 17.00 -9.16
CA PRO A 93 10.67 15.62 -8.92
C PRO A 93 12.10 15.37 -9.42
N MET A 94 12.89 14.72 -8.58
CA MET A 94 14.28 14.37 -8.94
C MET A 94 14.33 13.44 -10.14
N PHE A 95 13.33 12.57 -10.28
CA PHE A 95 13.20 11.65 -11.38
C PHE A 95 11.81 11.81 -12.02
N CYS A 96 11.77 12.04 -13.32
CA CYS A 96 10.53 12.30 -14.04
C CYS A 96 10.18 11.16 -15.00
N LEU A 97 8.95 10.66 -14.88
CA LEU A 97 8.44 9.67 -15.82
C LEU A 97 8.22 10.29 -17.21
N PRO A 98 8.35 9.50 -18.28
CA PRO A 98 8.56 8.05 -18.30
C PRO A 98 10.04 7.61 -18.34
N GLY A 99 10.99 8.50 -18.22
CA GLY A 99 12.40 8.17 -18.42
C GLY A 99 12.75 7.97 -19.89
N LYS A 100 13.96 7.49 -20.16
CA LYS A 100 14.46 7.26 -21.52
C LYS A 100 15.10 5.89 -21.61
N LEU A 101 15.01 5.26 -22.78
CA LEU A 101 15.56 3.92 -23.01
C LEU A 101 17.05 3.82 -22.66
N GLY A 102 17.83 4.83 -23.02
CA GLY A 102 19.27 4.85 -22.72
C GLY A 102 19.60 5.35 -21.31
N GLN A 103 18.63 5.86 -20.57
CA GLN A 103 18.79 6.40 -19.23
C GLN A 103 17.57 6.03 -18.38
N PRO A 104 17.43 4.75 -18.01
CA PRO A 104 16.29 4.33 -17.21
C PRO A 104 16.35 4.96 -15.83
N LEU A 105 15.18 5.19 -15.22
CA LEU A 105 15.08 5.75 -13.89
C LEU A 105 15.34 4.67 -12.83
N PRO A 106 16.06 4.99 -11.74
CA PRO A 106 16.21 4.03 -10.66
C PRO A 106 14.84 3.76 -10.04
N TYR A 107 14.47 2.50 -9.95
CA TYR A 107 13.17 2.08 -9.52
C TYR A 107 13.23 1.31 -8.20
N LEU A 108 12.38 1.73 -7.26
CA LEU A 108 12.23 1.11 -5.95
C LEU A 108 10.93 0.30 -6.00
N GLY A 109 11.04 -1.01 -6.11
CA GLY A 109 9.89 -1.86 -6.38
C GLY A 109 9.45 -2.71 -5.20
N TYR A 110 8.22 -3.21 -5.31
CA TYR A 110 7.70 -4.20 -4.37
C TYR A 110 8.25 -5.57 -4.69
N ALA A 111 8.46 -6.37 -3.65
CA ALA A 111 8.86 -7.76 -3.81
C ALA A 111 7.76 -8.58 -4.49
N PRO A 112 8.12 -9.66 -5.18
CA PRO A 112 7.12 -10.54 -5.80
C PRO A 112 6.12 -11.04 -4.75
N GLY A 113 4.84 -11.07 -5.12
CA GLY A 113 3.77 -11.51 -4.23
C GLY A 113 3.14 -10.41 -3.38
N ALA A 114 3.75 -9.22 -3.30
CA ALA A 114 3.15 -8.09 -2.59
C ALA A 114 1.92 -7.60 -3.35
N TYR A 115 0.81 -7.39 -2.64
CA TYR A 115 -0.44 -6.95 -3.28
C TYR A 115 -0.28 -5.61 -3.99
N LEU A 116 0.37 -4.63 -3.36
CA LEU A 116 0.62 -3.34 -3.98
C LEU A 116 1.52 -3.45 -5.21
N GLY A 117 2.43 -4.42 -5.23
CA GLY A 117 3.24 -4.72 -6.41
C GLY A 117 2.41 -5.15 -7.59
N GLN A 118 1.38 -5.95 -7.37
CA GLN A 118 0.44 -6.37 -8.41
C GLN A 118 -0.35 -5.17 -8.95
N MET A 119 -0.72 -4.23 -8.06
CA MET A 119 -1.40 -3.01 -8.46
C MET A 119 -0.50 -2.12 -9.32
N VAL A 120 0.78 -2.01 -8.97
CA VAL A 120 1.75 -1.25 -9.75
C VAL A 120 1.89 -1.85 -11.14
N GLU A 121 1.93 -3.18 -11.27
CA GLU A 121 1.99 -3.84 -12.58
C GLU A 121 0.79 -3.49 -13.44
N LEU A 122 -0.40 -3.41 -12.85
CA LEU A 122 -1.61 -2.97 -13.59
C LEU A 122 -1.47 -1.53 -14.06
N ILE A 123 -0.95 -0.65 -13.21
CA ILE A 123 -0.72 0.77 -13.56
C ILE A 123 0.25 0.86 -14.74
N LEU A 124 1.35 0.12 -14.70
CA LEU A 124 2.36 0.15 -15.76
C LEU A 124 1.83 -0.40 -17.08
N LYS A 125 0.97 -1.43 -17.04
CA LYS A 125 0.35 -1.97 -18.24
C LYS A 125 -0.64 -1.00 -18.88
N GLN A 126 -1.28 -0.14 -18.09
CA GLN A 126 -2.26 0.82 -18.56
C GLN A 126 -1.64 2.18 -18.92
N ALA A 127 -0.34 2.34 -18.76
CA ALA A 127 0.33 3.58 -19.10
C ALA A 127 0.30 3.83 -20.62
N ASP A 128 0.11 5.10 -21.00
CA ASP A 128 0.01 5.50 -22.41
C ASP A 128 1.33 5.34 -23.17
N ALA A 129 2.46 5.37 -22.46
CA ALA A 129 3.79 5.24 -23.04
C ALA A 129 4.64 4.30 -22.19
N PRO A 130 5.63 3.62 -22.81
CA PRO A 130 6.54 2.77 -22.03
C PRO A 130 7.29 3.59 -20.99
N ILE A 131 7.41 3.03 -19.78
CA ILE A 131 8.16 3.63 -18.69
C ILE A 131 9.46 2.84 -18.54
N HIS A 132 10.58 3.56 -18.54
CA HIS A 132 11.91 2.94 -18.52
C HIS A 132 12.48 2.98 -17.11
N PHE A 133 12.43 1.83 -16.44
CA PHE A 133 12.93 1.65 -15.08
C PHE A 133 14.10 0.68 -15.02
N ASP A 134 15.00 0.96 -14.08
CA ASP A 134 16.04 0.04 -13.66
C ASP A 134 15.79 -0.26 -12.17
N ARG A 135 15.38 -1.48 -11.87
CA ARG A 135 15.05 -1.87 -10.49
C ARG A 135 16.34 -1.98 -9.67
N VAL A 136 16.53 -1.05 -8.73
CA VAL A 136 17.72 -0.98 -7.89
C VAL A 136 17.47 -1.43 -6.45
N TYR A 137 16.21 -1.60 -6.05
CA TYR A 137 15.85 -1.97 -4.69
C TYR A 137 14.48 -2.66 -4.69
N GLU A 138 14.27 -3.55 -3.74
CA GLU A 138 13.04 -4.32 -3.65
C GLU A 138 12.71 -4.62 -2.19
N THR A 139 11.46 -4.40 -1.80
CA THR A 139 10.95 -4.75 -0.47
C THR A 139 9.44 -5.00 -0.57
N ASP A 140 8.90 -5.73 0.40
CA ASP A 140 7.46 -5.98 0.45
C ASP A 140 6.68 -4.88 1.18
N MET A 141 7.35 -3.91 1.81
CA MET A 141 6.71 -2.88 2.62
C MET A 141 6.79 -1.49 1.98
N ALA A 142 5.64 -0.82 1.87
CA ALA A 142 5.57 0.54 1.32
C ALA A 142 6.41 1.53 2.15
N GLU A 143 6.47 1.36 3.47
CA GLU A 143 7.27 2.22 4.35
C GLU A 143 8.75 2.16 3.99
N GLY A 144 9.25 0.98 3.63
CA GLY A 144 10.63 0.81 3.17
C GLY A 144 10.90 1.53 1.87
N LEU A 145 9.96 1.43 0.92
CA LEU A 145 10.07 2.15 -0.35
C LEU A 145 10.03 3.66 -0.14
N LYS A 146 9.14 4.14 0.72
CA LYS A 146 9.04 5.56 1.05
C LYS A 146 10.34 6.09 1.64
N ALA A 147 10.92 5.35 2.60
CA ALA A 147 12.17 5.75 3.23
C ALA A 147 13.30 5.88 2.19
N MET A 148 13.39 4.94 1.26
CA MET A 148 14.39 4.97 0.20
C MET A 148 14.14 6.13 -0.78
N ALA A 149 12.88 6.40 -1.11
CA ALA A 149 12.53 7.52 -2.00
C ALA A 149 12.89 8.86 -1.36
N LEU A 150 12.64 9.03 -0.06
CA LEU A 150 12.98 10.25 0.67
C LEU A 150 14.48 10.52 0.69
N GLU A 151 15.31 9.46 0.66
CA GLU A 151 16.77 9.59 0.58
C GLU A 151 17.25 9.86 -0.85
N GLY A 152 16.35 9.85 -1.85
CA GLY A 152 16.72 10.16 -3.22
C GLY A 152 17.22 8.96 -4.02
N HIS A 153 16.96 7.73 -3.59
CA HIS A 153 17.47 6.54 -4.27
C HIS A 153 16.70 6.16 -5.53
N GLY A 154 15.50 6.70 -5.73
CA GLY A 154 14.74 6.38 -6.93
C GLY A 154 13.26 6.74 -6.83
N VAL A 155 12.50 6.18 -7.78
CA VAL A 155 11.06 6.35 -7.87
C VAL A 155 10.35 5.17 -7.21
N ALA A 156 9.36 5.45 -6.37
CA ALA A 156 8.53 4.44 -5.75
C ALA A 156 7.05 4.73 -6.00
N PHE A 157 6.27 3.68 -6.24
CA PHE A 157 4.80 3.79 -6.25
C PHE A 157 4.29 3.58 -4.85
N LEU A 158 3.61 4.57 -4.31
CA LEU A 158 3.17 4.56 -2.91
C LEU A 158 1.69 4.88 -2.81
N PRO A 159 0.99 4.29 -1.82
CA PRO A 159 -0.38 4.69 -1.55
C PRO A 159 -0.40 6.11 -0.98
N HIS A 160 -1.39 6.89 -1.38
CA HIS A 160 -1.51 8.28 -0.95
C HIS A 160 -1.49 8.42 0.58
N SER A 161 -2.16 7.53 1.28
CA SER A 161 -2.21 7.54 2.75
C SER A 161 -0.82 7.47 3.39
N ALA A 162 0.14 6.84 2.72
CA ALA A 162 1.50 6.71 3.23
C ALA A 162 2.34 7.98 3.07
N VAL A 163 1.95 8.89 2.15
CA VAL A 163 2.77 10.06 1.80
C VAL A 163 2.10 11.40 2.08
N LYS A 164 0.83 11.44 2.48
CA LYS A 164 0.11 12.70 2.59
C LYS A 164 0.74 13.69 3.58
N LYS A 165 1.38 13.21 4.66
CA LYS A 165 2.09 14.07 5.59
C LYS A 165 3.33 14.67 4.97
N ASP A 166 4.04 13.89 4.16
CA ASP A 166 5.25 14.35 3.46
C ASP A 166 4.91 15.37 2.38
N LEU A 167 3.78 15.19 1.70
CA LEU A 167 3.31 16.15 0.70
C LEU A 167 2.98 17.50 1.34
N ARG A 168 2.46 17.51 2.57
CA ARG A 168 2.15 18.74 3.29
C ARG A 168 3.41 19.47 3.75
N ALA A 169 4.50 18.73 3.97
CA ALA A 169 5.75 19.32 4.45
C ALA A 169 6.59 19.93 3.34
N LYS A 170 6.20 19.77 2.08
CA LYS A 170 6.93 20.28 0.91
C LYS A 170 6.35 21.59 0.41
#